data_814f895218511e2b4237940fc7d20e58
#
_entry.id   814f895218511e2b4237940fc7d20e58
#
_cell.length_a   1.000
_cell.length_b   1.000
_cell.length_c   1.000
_cell.angle_alpha   90.00
_cell.angle_beta   90.00
_cell.angle_gamma   90.00
#
_symmetry.space_group_name_H-M   'P 1'
#
loop_
_entity.id
_entity.type
_entity.pdbx_description
1 polymer ?
#
loop_
_entity_poly.entity_id
_entity_poly.type
_entity_poly.pdbx_seq_one_letter_code
_entity_poly.pdbx_strand_id
1 'polypeptide(L)'
;LFKNLAFTTNMGRVAGISNSNSQRSQDMYIKTQYLLNTHNGRGVVFATGTPISNSIAEMFTMLRYLNPQALKNAGVSFFDNFISTFSQKESTVEPKPDGNGYRIVQKFTNFYNASGMKRMFREVADVKTQAEINVKIPKLKNGERTVTELDITAPLKQYITTTIKERADSIRNNEVDPSEDNMLKLTSDLRKASLDLRLIDGYQSLPTEIAAPKILAVADNAYNKYVESNDVKGTQLIFCDLSTPKGKSDNELAE
;
A
#
# COMPACT_ATOMS: atom_id res chain seq x y z
N LEU A 1 6.32 4.31 -6.53
CA LEU A 1 5.86 5.66 -6.21
C LEU A 1 5.32 6.40 -7.45
N PHE A 2 6.02 6.39 -8.57
CA PHE A 2 5.59 7.07 -9.81
C PHE A 2 4.28 6.52 -10.41
N LYS A 3 3.94 5.27 -10.20
CA LYS A 3 2.68 4.68 -10.68
C LYS A 3 1.43 5.23 -10.00
N ASN A 4 1.59 5.86 -8.84
CA ASN A 4 0.52 6.49 -8.06
C ASN A 4 0.53 8.03 -8.18
N LEU A 5 1.21 8.59 -9.19
CA LEU A 5 1.22 10.02 -9.43
C LEU A 5 -0.15 10.53 -9.87
N ALA A 6 -0.49 11.72 -9.41
CA ALA A 6 -1.79 12.32 -9.65
C ALA A 6 -2.06 12.62 -11.14
N PHE A 7 -3.29 12.52 -11.53
CA PHE A 7 -3.83 12.94 -12.82
C PHE A 7 -5.21 13.58 -12.61
N THR A 8 -5.65 14.36 -13.57
CA THR A 8 -6.95 15.02 -13.51
C THR A 8 -8.07 14.04 -13.87
N THR A 9 -9.12 13.98 -13.06
CA THR A 9 -10.32 13.18 -13.32
C THR A 9 -11.54 13.84 -12.67
N ASN A 10 -12.69 13.67 -13.31
CA ASN A 10 -13.99 14.05 -12.75
C ASN A 10 -14.62 12.92 -11.90
N MET A 11 -13.97 11.76 -11.84
CA MET A 11 -14.43 10.60 -11.07
C MET A 11 -14.01 10.73 -9.61
N GLY A 12 -14.89 11.27 -8.77
CA GLY A 12 -14.71 11.26 -7.31
C GLY A 12 -15.10 9.94 -6.66
N ARG A 13 -14.53 9.64 -5.48
CA ARG A 13 -14.91 8.54 -4.58
C ARG A 13 -14.84 7.12 -5.16
N VAL A 14 -13.94 6.88 -6.12
CA VAL A 14 -13.67 5.53 -6.61
C VAL A 14 -12.39 4.99 -5.95
N ALA A 15 -12.44 3.75 -5.48
CA ALA A 15 -11.28 3.13 -4.84
C ALA A 15 -10.09 3.02 -5.83
N GLY A 16 -8.90 3.37 -5.35
CA GLY A 16 -7.67 3.34 -6.15
C GLY A 16 -7.42 4.59 -7.00
N ILE A 17 -8.24 5.63 -6.90
CA ILE A 17 -7.98 6.94 -7.50
C ILE A 17 -7.50 7.91 -6.44
N SER A 18 -6.35 8.54 -6.67
CA SER A 18 -5.85 9.63 -5.84
C SER A 18 -6.25 10.97 -6.45
N ASN A 19 -6.98 11.78 -5.71
CA ASN A 19 -7.38 13.13 -6.11
C ASN A 19 -6.41 14.22 -5.61
N SER A 20 -5.19 13.87 -5.23
CA SER A 20 -4.24 14.85 -4.71
C SER A 20 -3.55 15.63 -5.83
N ASN A 21 -3.69 16.95 -5.82
CA ASN A 21 -2.90 17.88 -6.64
C ASN A 21 -1.49 18.05 -6.01
N SER A 22 -0.68 17.02 -6.10
CA SER A 22 0.69 17.06 -5.60
C SER A 22 1.58 17.86 -6.54
N GLN A 23 2.22 18.92 -6.05
CA GLN A 23 3.26 19.67 -6.79
C GLN A 23 4.37 18.74 -7.29
N ARG A 24 4.75 17.75 -6.49
CA ARG A 24 5.73 16.72 -6.85
C ARG A 24 5.31 15.90 -8.08
N SER A 25 4.03 15.60 -8.18
CA SER A 25 3.48 14.89 -9.33
C SER A 25 3.54 15.73 -10.61
N GLN A 26 3.21 17.02 -10.52
CA GLN A 26 3.28 17.95 -11.64
C GLN A 26 4.73 18.19 -12.09
N ASP A 27 5.65 18.42 -11.15
CA ASP A 27 7.07 18.59 -11.43
C ASP A 27 7.65 17.36 -12.14
N MET A 28 7.35 16.16 -11.65
CA MET A 28 7.77 14.91 -12.29
C MET A 28 7.22 14.79 -13.72
N TYR A 29 5.96 15.16 -13.94
CA TYR A 29 5.36 15.11 -15.27
C TYR A 29 6.04 16.06 -16.25
N ILE A 30 6.24 17.32 -15.86
CA ILE A 30 6.89 18.33 -16.70
C ILE A 30 8.31 17.89 -17.09
N LYS A 31 9.10 17.44 -16.11
CA LYS A 31 10.49 16.97 -16.34
C LYS A 31 10.52 15.76 -17.26
N THR A 32 9.62 14.80 -17.04
CA THR A 32 9.52 13.60 -17.90
C THR A 32 9.15 13.98 -19.35
N GLN A 33 8.15 14.84 -19.53
CA GLN A 33 7.75 15.27 -20.88
C GLN A 33 8.87 16.10 -21.58
N TYR A 34 9.57 16.95 -20.84
CA TYR A 34 10.72 17.66 -21.36
C TYR A 34 11.81 16.70 -21.90
N LEU A 35 12.18 15.70 -21.10
CA LEU A 35 13.18 14.71 -21.50
C LEU A 35 12.74 13.90 -22.72
N LEU A 36 11.51 13.42 -22.74
CA LEU A 36 10.98 12.64 -23.86
C LEU A 36 10.93 13.49 -25.15
N ASN A 37 10.51 14.74 -25.07
CA ASN A 37 10.45 15.64 -26.22
C ASN A 37 11.86 16.00 -26.73
N THR A 38 12.82 16.21 -25.85
CA THR A 38 14.19 16.57 -26.21
C THR A 38 14.97 15.40 -26.80
N HIS A 39 14.66 14.17 -26.41
CA HIS A 39 15.40 12.96 -26.78
C HIS A 39 14.58 12.00 -27.65
N ASN A 40 13.64 12.49 -28.44
CA ASN A 40 12.83 11.69 -29.38
C ASN A 40 12.15 10.47 -28.70
N GLY A 41 11.47 10.70 -27.58
CA GLY A 41 10.76 9.67 -26.81
C GLY A 41 11.67 8.79 -25.93
N ARG A 42 12.91 9.20 -25.69
CA ARG A 42 13.90 8.45 -24.87
C ARG A 42 14.33 9.27 -23.65
N GLY A 43 15.18 8.67 -22.79
CA GLY A 43 15.80 9.37 -21.67
C GLY A 43 15.08 9.17 -20.33
N VAL A 44 13.96 8.42 -20.29
CA VAL A 44 13.24 8.11 -19.07
C VAL A 44 13.02 6.62 -18.93
N VAL A 45 13.36 6.05 -17.78
CA VAL A 45 13.13 4.64 -17.45
C VAL A 45 12.44 4.55 -16.10
N PHE A 46 11.32 3.86 -16.06
CA PHE A 46 10.63 3.51 -14.82
C PHE A 46 10.84 2.02 -14.52
N ALA A 47 11.30 1.70 -13.32
CA ALA A 47 11.50 0.32 -12.88
C ALA A 47 10.59 0.00 -11.67
N THR A 48 9.88 -1.11 -11.73
CA THR A 48 9.02 -1.57 -10.64
C THR A 48 8.84 -3.09 -10.69
N GLY A 49 8.78 -3.73 -9.53
CA GLY A 49 8.40 -5.14 -9.42
C GLY A 49 6.89 -5.38 -9.50
N THR A 50 6.06 -4.32 -9.42
CA THR A 50 4.60 -4.41 -9.42
C THR A 50 3.99 -3.29 -10.25
N PRO A 51 4.00 -3.39 -11.58
CA PRO A 51 3.53 -2.31 -12.46
C PRO A 51 2.06 -1.93 -12.22
N ILE A 52 1.22 -2.92 -11.93
CA ILE A 52 -0.19 -2.73 -11.59
C ILE A 52 -0.48 -3.57 -10.36
N SER A 53 -0.83 -2.94 -9.24
CA SER A 53 -1.09 -3.64 -7.98
C SER A 53 -2.44 -3.28 -7.35
N ASN A 54 -2.84 -2.03 -7.39
CA ASN A 54 -4.04 -1.56 -6.68
C ASN A 54 -5.18 -1.16 -7.62
N SER A 55 -4.87 -0.60 -8.77
CA SER A 55 -5.87 -0.06 -9.69
C SER A 55 -5.34 0.00 -11.12
N ILE A 56 -6.26 -0.08 -12.08
CA ILE A 56 -5.98 0.18 -13.49
C ILE A 56 -5.49 1.63 -13.74
N ALA A 57 -5.75 2.54 -12.81
CA ALA A 57 -5.23 3.90 -12.83
C ALA A 57 -3.69 3.95 -12.84
N GLU A 58 -3.03 2.95 -12.24
CA GLU A 58 -1.56 2.83 -12.27
C GLU A 58 -1.05 2.60 -13.72
N MET A 59 -1.75 1.80 -14.51
CA MET A 59 -1.41 1.61 -15.92
C MET A 59 -1.62 2.89 -16.73
N PHE A 60 -2.74 3.59 -16.54
CA PHE A 60 -2.96 4.88 -17.17
C PHE A 60 -1.86 5.88 -16.84
N THR A 61 -1.48 5.96 -15.57
CA THR A 61 -0.40 6.83 -15.11
C THR A 61 0.91 6.52 -15.84
N MET A 62 1.32 5.27 -15.91
CA MET A 62 2.55 4.90 -16.62
C MET A 62 2.47 5.22 -18.12
N LEU A 63 1.36 4.92 -18.79
CA LEU A 63 1.16 5.25 -20.18
C LEU A 63 1.16 6.76 -20.43
N ARG A 64 0.55 7.54 -19.55
CA ARG A 64 0.58 9.01 -19.63
C ARG A 64 1.99 9.58 -19.59
N TYR A 65 2.89 8.96 -18.81
CA TYR A 65 4.29 9.38 -18.71
C TYR A 65 5.14 8.86 -19.87
N LEU A 66 4.99 7.59 -20.25
CA LEU A 66 5.91 6.90 -21.16
C LEU A 66 5.41 6.79 -22.60
N ASN A 67 4.08 6.78 -22.82
CA ASN A 67 3.49 6.65 -24.14
C ASN A 67 2.23 7.53 -24.32
N PRO A 68 2.33 8.85 -24.12
CA PRO A 68 1.18 9.74 -24.29
C PRO A 68 0.61 9.71 -25.73
N GLN A 69 1.45 9.40 -26.71
CA GLN A 69 1.02 9.33 -28.12
C GLN A 69 0.08 8.14 -28.38
N ALA A 70 0.32 6.98 -27.76
CA ALA A 70 -0.59 5.83 -27.87
C ALA A 70 -1.96 6.15 -27.26
N LEU A 71 -2.00 6.83 -26.10
CA LEU A 71 -3.25 7.30 -25.51
C LEU A 71 -4.01 8.27 -26.42
N LYS A 72 -3.28 9.19 -27.07
CA LYS A 72 -3.86 10.14 -28.02
C LYS A 72 -4.42 9.45 -29.26
N ASN A 73 -3.67 8.53 -29.84
CA ASN A 73 -4.08 7.77 -31.03
C ASN A 73 -5.32 6.89 -30.75
N ALA A 74 -5.46 6.39 -29.53
CA ALA A 74 -6.62 5.63 -29.09
C ALA A 74 -7.81 6.51 -28.62
N GLY A 75 -7.69 7.84 -28.61
CA GLY A 75 -8.73 8.76 -28.14
C GLY A 75 -8.97 8.76 -26.64
N VAL A 76 -8.01 8.21 -25.84
CA VAL A 76 -8.14 7.99 -24.40
C VAL A 76 -7.08 8.75 -23.58
N SER A 77 -6.72 9.95 -24.03
CA SER A 77 -5.73 10.81 -23.37
C SER A 77 -6.13 11.27 -21.95
N PHE A 78 -7.44 11.30 -21.66
CA PHE A 78 -7.98 11.62 -20.35
C PHE A 78 -8.35 10.33 -19.63
N PHE A 79 -8.13 10.31 -18.31
CA PHE A 79 -8.41 9.13 -17.50
C PHE A 79 -9.87 8.67 -17.61
N ASP A 80 -10.81 9.61 -17.59
CA ASP A 80 -12.24 9.30 -17.65
C ASP A 80 -12.61 8.58 -18.96
N ASN A 81 -12.00 8.96 -20.09
CA ASN A 81 -12.18 8.28 -21.38
C ASN A 81 -11.46 6.91 -21.39
N PHE A 82 -10.24 6.87 -20.83
CA PHE A 82 -9.49 5.61 -20.72
C PHE A 82 -10.30 4.58 -19.94
N ILE A 83 -10.79 4.95 -18.77
CA ILE A 83 -11.49 4.00 -17.90
C ILE A 83 -12.84 3.58 -18.48
N SER A 84 -13.58 4.49 -19.12
CA SER A 84 -14.85 4.15 -19.79
C SER A 84 -14.69 3.22 -21.00
N THR A 85 -13.51 3.25 -21.63
CA THR A 85 -13.18 2.38 -22.77
C THR A 85 -12.73 0.99 -22.31
N PHE A 86 -12.04 0.90 -21.19
CA PHE A 86 -11.37 -0.35 -20.76
C PHE A 86 -11.95 -0.99 -19.52
N SER A 87 -12.87 -0.34 -18.81
CA SER A 87 -13.42 -0.88 -17.57
C SER A 87 -14.81 -0.34 -17.26
N GLN A 88 -15.53 -1.05 -16.42
CA GLN A 88 -16.82 -0.64 -15.86
C GLN A 88 -16.70 -0.42 -14.37
N LYS A 89 -17.42 0.59 -13.86
CA LYS A 89 -17.59 0.79 -12.41
C LYS A 89 -18.67 -0.13 -11.89
N GLU A 90 -18.39 -0.82 -10.81
CA GLU A 90 -19.36 -1.59 -10.06
C GLU A 90 -19.32 -1.24 -8.59
N SER A 91 -20.48 -1.37 -7.95
CA SER A 91 -20.62 -1.24 -6.51
C SER A 91 -20.40 -2.60 -5.85
N THR A 92 -19.38 -2.71 -5.03
CA THR A 92 -19.08 -3.90 -4.25
C THR A 92 -19.28 -3.64 -2.76
N VAL A 93 -19.62 -4.68 -2.03
CA VAL A 93 -19.77 -4.63 -0.58
C VAL A 93 -18.45 -5.08 0.05
N GLU A 94 -17.86 -4.23 0.89
CA GLU A 94 -16.63 -4.53 1.61
C GLU A 94 -16.81 -4.36 3.12
N PRO A 95 -16.07 -5.13 3.94
CA PRO A 95 -15.99 -4.86 5.36
C PRO A 95 -15.51 -3.42 5.62
N LYS A 96 -16.07 -2.77 6.60
CA LYS A 96 -15.56 -1.47 7.04
C LYS A 96 -14.18 -1.62 7.69
N PRO A 97 -13.30 -0.61 7.58
CA PRO A 97 -11.95 -0.66 8.15
C PRO A 97 -11.89 -0.89 9.66
N ASP A 98 -12.94 -0.56 10.38
CA ASP A 98 -13.12 -0.73 11.82
C ASP A 98 -13.68 -2.11 12.22
N GLY A 99 -13.93 -2.99 11.23
CA GLY A 99 -14.49 -4.33 11.44
C GLY A 99 -15.99 -4.37 11.77
N ASN A 100 -16.68 -3.22 11.86
CA ASN A 100 -18.08 -3.13 12.25
C ASN A 100 -19.01 -2.99 11.03
N GLY A 101 -19.36 -4.12 10.42
CA GLY A 101 -20.30 -4.19 9.31
C GLY A 101 -19.67 -3.90 7.95
N TYR A 102 -20.48 -3.54 6.98
CA TYR A 102 -20.12 -3.43 5.58
C TYR A 102 -20.35 -2.03 5.03
N ARG A 103 -19.63 -1.68 3.96
CA ARG A 103 -19.80 -0.45 3.18
C ARG A 103 -19.88 -0.78 1.69
N ILE A 104 -20.61 0.04 0.96
CA ILE A 104 -20.62 -0.02 -0.51
C ILE A 104 -19.45 0.82 -1.02
N VAL A 105 -18.60 0.21 -1.83
CA VAL A 105 -17.45 0.85 -2.46
C VAL A 105 -17.56 0.71 -3.97
N GLN A 106 -17.33 1.79 -4.71
CA GLN A 106 -17.22 1.74 -6.16
C GLN A 106 -15.79 1.33 -6.53
N LYS A 107 -15.68 0.31 -7.38
CA LYS A 107 -14.41 -0.18 -7.93
C LYS A 107 -14.52 -0.34 -9.45
N PHE A 108 -13.37 -0.31 -10.10
CA PHE A 108 -13.28 -0.72 -11.50
C PHE A 108 -13.14 -2.24 -11.57
N THR A 109 -14.12 -2.84 -12.18
CA THR A 109 -14.20 -4.28 -12.46
C THR A 109 -14.45 -4.48 -13.96
N ASN A 110 -14.64 -5.71 -14.41
CA ASN A 110 -15.00 -6.03 -15.79
C ASN A 110 -14.17 -5.27 -16.83
N PHE A 111 -12.94 -5.72 -17.02
CA PHE A 111 -12.03 -5.11 -17.98
C PHE A 111 -12.34 -5.55 -19.42
N TYR A 112 -12.58 -4.57 -20.27
CA TYR A 112 -12.84 -4.76 -21.70
C TYR A 112 -11.56 -4.50 -22.50
N ASN A 113 -11.47 -5.10 -23.70
CA ASN A 113 -10.35 -4.92 -24.60
C ASN A 113 -8.96 -4.96 -23.92
N ALA A 114 -8.78 -5.91 -23.00
CA ALA A 114 -7.52 -6.09 -22.30
C ALA A 114 -6.33 -6.31 -23.23
N SER A 115 -6.55 -6.89 -24.43
CA SER A 115 -5.53 -7.08 -25.46
C SER A 115 -5.03 -5.76 -26.03
N GLY A 116 -5.92 -4.81 -26.32
CA GLY A 116 -5.56 -3.46 -26.78
C GLY A 116 -4.76 -2.69 -25.76
N MET A 117 -5.22 -2.74 -24.49
CA MET A 117 -4.55 -2.10 -23.38
C MET A 117 -3.15 -2.70 -23.13
N LYS A 118 -3.01 -4.02 -23.14
CA LYS A 118 -1.72 -4.72 -23.02
C LYS A 118 -0.78 -4.36 -24.16
N ARG A 119 -1.29 -4.21 -25.39
CA ARG A 119 -0.48 -3.82 -26.55
C ARG A 119 0.12 -2.42 -26.35
N MET A 120 -0.70 -1.42 -26.00
CA MET A 120 -0.20 -0.06 -25.71
C MET A 120 0.89 -0.06 -24.63
N PHE A 121 0.72 -0.87 -23.60
CA PHE A 121 1.69 -0.97 -22.50
C PHE A 121 3.00 -1.63 -22.96
N ARG A 122 2.92 -2.70 -23.74
CA ARG A 122 4.10 -3.43 -24.25
C ARG A 122 4.93 -2.64 -25.25
N GLU A 123 4.38 -1.60 -25.86
CA GLU A 123 5.15 -0.70 -26.73
C GLU A 123 6.28 0.02 -26.00
N VAL A 124 6.11 0.24 -24.67
CA VAL A 124 7.05 0.99 -23.82
C VAL A 124 7.53 0.23 -22.60
N ALA A 125 7.07 -1.01 -22.39
CA ALA A 125 7.40 -1.80 -21.22
C ALA A 125 8.02 -3.14 -21.59
N ASP A 126 9.19 -3.40 -21.03
CA ASP A 126 9.77 -4.76 -20.96
C ASP A 126 9.28 -5.42 -19.67
N VAL A 127 8.40 -6.42 -19.82
CA VAL A 127 7.79 -7.13 -18.70
C VAL A 127 8.39 -8.53 -18.62
N LYS A 128 9.04 -8.84 -17.51
CA LYS A 128 9.53 -10.17 -17.18
C LYS A 128 8.73 -10.75 -16.04
N THR A 129 8.14 -11.89 -16.27
CA THR A 129 7.45 -12.64 -15.22
C THR A 129 8.45 -13.47 -14.41
N GLN A 130 8.06 -13.87 -13.21
CA GLN A 130 8.88 -14.71 -12.36
C GLN A 130 9.31 -16.03 -13.06
N ALA A 131 8.46 -16.61 -13.88
CA ALA A 131 8.76 -17.80 -14.67
C ALA A 131 9.84 -17.56 -15.73
N GLU A 132 9.85 -16.36 -16.33
CA GLU A 132 10.84 -15.99 -17.37
C GLU A 132 12.22 -15.62 -16.79
N ILE A 133 12.25 -15.11 -15.54
CA ILE A 133 13.51 -14.71 -14.89
C ILE A 133 14.29 -15.93 -14.36
N ASN A 134 13.63 -17.07 -14.21
CA ASN A 134 14.21 -18.32 -13.71
C ASN A 134 14.99 -18.17 -12.39
N VAL A 135 14.49 -17.34 -11.48
CA VAL A 135 15.10 -17.13 -10.15
C VAL A 135 14.89 -18.39 -9.32
N LYS A 136 15.97 -18.94 -8.79
CA LYS A 136 15.87 -20.03 -7.81
C LYS A 136 15.28 -19.51 -6.52
N ILE A 137 13.98 -19.79 -6.29
CA ILE A 137 13.30 -19.44 -5.06
C ILE A 137 13.44 -20.62 -4.10
N PRO A 138 13.91 -20.41 -2.86
CA PRO A 138 13.92 -21.44 -1.84
C PRO A 138 12.50 -21.96 -1.60
N LYS A 139 12.37 -23.28 -1.56
CA LYS A 139 11.09 -23.91 -1.20
C LYS A 139 10.81 -23.71 0.28
N LEU A 140 9.55 -23.50 0.63
CA LEU A 140 9.13 -23.53 2.03
C LEU A 140 9.31 -24.94 2.61
N LYS A 141 9.74 -25.05 3.87
CA LYS A 141 10.10 -26.32 4.53
C LYS A 141 9.01 -27.38 4.39
N ASN A 142 7.74 -26.99 4.50
CA ASN A 142 6.59 -27.90 4.40
C ASN A 142 5.66 -27.54 3.23
N GLY A 143 6.13 -26.77 2.24
CA GLY A 143 5.30 -26.28 1.14
C GLY A 143 4.38 -25.12 1.51
N GLU A 144 4.21 -24.82 2.79
CA GLU A 144 3.28 -23.81 3.30
C GLU A 144 3.98 -22.82 4.26
N ARG A 145 3.39 -21.63 4.37
CA ARG A 145 3.82 -20.64 5.35
C ARG A 145 3.36 -21.05 6.75
N THR A 146 4.24 -20.98 7.73
CA THR A 146 3.86 -21.11 9.14
C THR A 146 3.17 -19.83 9.60
N VAL A 147 1.98 -19.96 10.15
CA VAL A 147 1.23 -18.87 10.77
C VAL A 147 1.24 -19.10 12.27
N THR A 148 1.68 -18.11 13.03
CA THR A 148 1.59 -18.11 14.49
C THR A 148 0.42 -17.25 14.90
N GLU A 149 -0.63 -17.84 15.43
CA GLU A 149 -1.80 -17.16 15.97
C GLU A 149 -1.62 -16.93 17.46
N LEU A 150 -2.01 -15.76 17.93
CA LEU A 150 -1.92 -15.35 19.33
C LEU A 150 -3.28 -14.84 19.79
N ASP A 151 -3.64 -15.17 21.02
CA ASP A 151 -4.85 -14.65 21.64
C ASP A 151 -4.75 -13.14 21.86
N ILE A 152 -5.88 -12.46 21.71
CA ILE A 152 -5.97 -11.03 21.98
C ILE A 152 -5.90 -10.79 23.49
N THR A 153 -5.02 -9.89 23.94
CA THR A 153 -4.92 -9.53 25.35
C THR A 153 -6.11 -8.68 25.81
N ALA A 154 -6.48 -8.78 27.10
CA ALA A 154 -7.61 -8.08 27.65
C ALA A 154 -7.55 -6.54 27.45
N PRO A 155 -6.40 -5.85 27.68
CA PRO A 155 -6.30 -4.41 27.41
C PRO A 155 -6.47 -4.06 25.93
N LEU A 156 -5.91 -4.85 25.02
CA LEU A 156 -6.09 -4.62 23.58
C LEU A 156 -7.56 -4.82 23.16
N LYS A 157 -8.19 -5.86 23.69
CA LYS A 157 -9.63 -6.11 23.45
C LYS A 157 -10.47 -4.94 23.97
N GLN A 158 -10.19 -4.43 25.15
CA GLN A 158 -10.86 -3.26 25.70
C GLN A 158 -10.66 -2.03 24.83
N TYR A 159 -9.43 -1.72 24.44
CA TYR A 159 -9.13 -0.60 23.56
C TYR A 159 -9.93 -0.65 22.26
N ILE A 160 -10.05 -1.83 21.64
CA ILE A 160 -10.83 -2.02 20.41
C ILE A 160 -12.31 -1.82 20.66
N THR A 161 -12.87 -2.43 21.70
CA THR A 161 -14.31 -2.45 21.94
C THR A 161 -14.87 -1.15 22.52
N THR A 162 -14.01 -0.32 23.12
CA THR A 162 -14.39 1.01 23.64
C THR A 162 -13.84 2.11 22.73
N THR A 163 -12.57 2.47 22.87
CA THR A 163 -11.97 3.65 22.24
C THR A 163 -12.08 3.64 20.72
N ILE A 164 -11.70 2.53 20.07
CA ILE A 164 -11.77 2.45 18.59
C ILE A 164 -13.22 2.51 18.11
N LYS A 165 -14.14 1.84 18.82
CA LYS A 165 -15.55 1.85 18.46
C LYS A 165 -16.15 3.26 18.62
N GLU A 166 -15.93 3.93 19.74
CA GLU A 166 -16.41 5.29 20.01
C GLU A 166 -15.88 6.27 18.96
N ARG A 167 -14.59 6.26 18.68
CA ARG A 167 -13.98 7.09 17.63
C ARG A 167 -14.58 6.81 16.25
N ALA A 168 -14.78 5.53 15.91
CA ALA A 168 -15.38 5.16 14.63
C ALA A 168 -16.83 5.67 14.50
N ASP A 169 -17.58 5.64 15.57
CA ASP A 169 -18.97 6.14 15.60
C ASP A 169 -18.98 7.67 15.46
N SER A 170 -18.14 8.40 16.19
CA SER A 170 -18.04 9.88 16.09
C SER A 170 -17.59 10.33 14.68
N ILE A 171 -16.63 9.64 14.06
CA ILE A 171 -16.22 9.93 12.68
C ILE A 171 -17.36 9.69 11.68
N ARG A 172 -18.15 8.63 11.86
CA ARG A 172 -19.29 8.32 10.97
C ARG A 172 -20.42 9.33 11.10
N ASN A 173 -20.66 9.81 12.31
CA ASN A 173 -21.70 10.79 12.61
C ASN A 173 -21.29 12.23 12.24
N ASN A 174 -20.06 12.44 11.75
CA ASN A 174 -19.44 13.75 11.50
C ASN A 174 -19.42 14.64 12.76
N GLU A 175 -19.21 14.05 13.94
CA GLU A 175 -19.10 14.75 15.22
C GLU A 175 -17.70 15.31 15.48
N VAL A 176 -16.73 14.93 14.64
CA VAL A 176 -15.32 15.29 14.76
C VAL A 176 -14.81 15.83 13.41
N ASP A 177 -13.98 16.87 13.44
CA ASP A 177 -13.37 17.41 12.22
C ASP A 177 -12.40 16.37 11.59
N PRO A 178 -12.48 16.11 10.27
CA PRO A 178 -11.59 15.16 9.60
C PRO A 178 -10.09 15.48 9.71
N SER A 179 -9.72 16.73 10.05
CA SER A 179 -8.33 17.11 10.33
C SER A 179 -7.87 16.68 11.74
N GLU A 180 -8.79 16.57 12.68
CA GLU A 180 -8.52 16.11 14.05
C GLU A 180 -8.52 14.60 14.15
N ASP A 181 -9.58 13.94 13.65
CA ASP A 181 -9.66 12.48 13.58
C ASP A 181 -10.39 11.99 12.32
N ASN A 182 -9.94 10.86 11.79
CA ASN A 182 -10.49 10.26 10.58
C ASN A 182 -10.20 8.75 10.54
N MET A 183 -10.87 8.03 9.63
CA MET A 183 -10.71 6.57 9.50
C MET A 183 -9.28 6.14 9.19
N LEU A 184 -8.46 6.96 8.53
CA LEU A 184 -7.06 6.63 8.24
C LEU A 184 -6.22 6.68 9.53
N LYS A 185 -6.39 7.73 10.34
CA LYS A 185 -5.72 7.88 11.63
C LYS A 185 -6.14 6.76 12.58
N LEU A 186 -7.44 6.49 12.71
CA LEU A 186 -7.98 5.40 13.50
C LEU A 186 -7.38 4.03 13.09
N THR A 187 -7.32 3.73 11.79
CA THR A 187 -6.75 2.49 11.29
C THR A 187 -5.24 2.41 11.57
N SER A 188 -4.52 3.53 11.48
CA SER A 188 -3.10 3.62 11.83
C SER A 188 -2.87 3.31 13.31
N ASP A 189 -3.68 3.89 14.20
CA ASP A 189 -3.58 3.67 15.64
C ASP A 189 -3.94 2.22 15.99
N LEU A 190 -4.96 1.64 15.34
CA LEU A 190 -5.29 0.23 15.52
C LEU A 190 -4.15 -0.71 15.10
N ARG A 191 -3.44 -0.39 14.00
CA ARG A 191 -2.24 -1.14 13.58
C ARG A 191 -1.12 -1.03 14.60
N LYS A 192 -0.86 0.17 15.16
CA LYS A 192 0.12 0.38 16.23
C LYS A 192 -0.25 -0.42 17.49
N ALA A 193 -1.49 -0.28 17.97
CA ALA A 193 -2.00 -1.01 19.14
C ALA A 193 -1.88 -2.54 18.96
N SER A 194 -2.13 -3.03 17.75
CA SER A 194 -2.00 -4.45 17.41
C SER A 194 -0.55 -4.95 17.37
N LEU A 195 0.43 -4.06 17.22
CA LEU A 195 1.85 -4.38 17.28
C LEU A 195 2.35 -4.32 18.74
N ASP A 196 2.16 -3.16 19.35
CA ASP A 196 2.51 -2.88 20.73
C ASP A 196 1.57 -1.81 21.29
N LEU A 197 0.76 -2.17 22.25
CA LEU A 197 -0.25 -1.27 22.82
C LEU A 197 0.38 -0.03 23.50
N ARG A 198 1.64 -0.10 23.92
CA ARG A 198 2.39 1.04 24.49
C ARG A 198 2.66 2.18 23.50
N LEU A 199 2.45 1.94 22.19
CA LEU A 199 2.49 2.98 21.16
C LEU A 199 1.24 3.87 21.16
N ILE A 200 0.28 3.57 22.02
CA ILE A 200 -0.94 4.32 22.24
C ILE A 200 -0.87 5.01 23.60
N ASP A 201 -1.25 6.28 23.65
CA ASP A 201 -1.27 7.06 24.87
C ASP A 201 -2.14 6.42 25.95
N GLY A 202 -1.63 6.43 27.18
CA GLY A 202 -2.30 5.83 28.33
C GLY A 202 -1.95 4.37 28.62
N TYR A 203 -1.18 3.72 27.74
CA TYR A 203 -0.82 2.29 27.89
C TYR A 203 0.68 2.04 28.09
N GLN A 204 1.50 3.09 28.25
CA GLN A 204 2.97 3.01 28.30
C GLN A 204 3.51 2.16 29.46
N SER A 205 2.75 2.05 30.55
CA SER A 205 3.13 1.30 31.76
C SER A 205 2.85 -0.20 31.71
N LEU A 206 2.22 -0.69 30.63
CA LEU A 206 1.91 -2.12 30.51
C LEU A 206 3.18 -2.96 30.36
N PRO A 207 3.24 -4.15 31.01
CA PRO A 207 4.32 -5.09 30.79
C PRO A 207 4.31 -5.62 29.35
N THR A 208 5.49 -5.98 28.86
CA THR A 208 5.69 -6.36 27.44
C THR A 208 4.84 -7.58 27.04
N GLU A 209 4.67 -8.54 27.96
CA GLU A 209 3.88 -9.77 27.75
C GLU A 209 2.41 -9.48 27.44
N ILE A 210 1.91 -8.36 27.96
CA ILE A 210 0.52 -7.92 27.76
C ILE A 210 0.43 -6.94 26.59
N ALA A 211 1.38 -6.02 26.49
CA ALA A 211 1.35 -4.94 25.52
C ALA A 211 1.75 -5.39 24.10
N ALA A 212 2.74 -6.28 24.00
CA ALA A 212 3.42 -6.65 22.76
C ALA A 212 3.64 -8.16 22.57
N PRO A 213 2.62 -9.02 22.75
CA PRO A 213 2.79 -10.47 22.63
C PRO A 213 3.29 -10.90 21.25
N LYS A 214 2.95 -10.18 20.18
CA LYS A 214 3.45 -10.44 18.82
C LYS A 214 4.95 -10.23 18.70
N ILE A 215 5.48 -9.20 19.31
CA ILE A 215 6.92 -8.90 19.28
C ILE A 215 7.68 -9.99 20.02
N LEU A 216 7.18 -10.44 21.17
CA LEU A 216 7.78 -11.55 21.91
C LEU A 216 7.76 -12.85 21.11
N ALA A 217 6.63 -13.19 20.49
CA ALA A 217 6.54 -14.39 19.67
C ALA A 217 7.48 -14.34 18.45
N VAL A 218 7.70 -13.17 17.85
CA VAL A 218 8.69 -12.99 16.77
C VAL A 218 10.10 -13.16 17.31
N ALA A 219 10.41 -12.59 18.49
CA ALA A 219 11.72 -12.72 19.11
C ALA A 219 12.04 -14.18 19.46
N ASP A 220 11.08 -14.91 20.04
CA ASP A 220 11.22 -16.33 20.35
C ASP A 220 11.42 -17.19 19.10
N ASN A 221 10.61 -16.94 18.05
CA ASN A 221 10.78 -17.62 16.78
C ASN A 221 12.14 -17.34 16.13
N ALA A 222 12.59 -16.08 16.17
CA ALA A 222 13.89 -15.70 15.64
C ALA A 222 15.03 -16.36 16.43
N TYR A 223 14.94 -16.38 17.76
CA TYR A 223 15.92 -17.05 18.61
C TYR A 223 15.97 -18.55 18.33
N ASN A 224 14.82 -19.22 18.29
CA ASN A 224 14.76 -20.65 18.00
C ASN A 224 15.36 -20.97 16.62
N LYS A 225 15.06 -20.16 15.59
CA LYS A 225 15.67 -20.32 14.26
C LYS A 225 17.17 -20.04 14.25
N TYR A 226 17.63 -19.09 15.03
CA TYR A 226 19.06 -18.83 15.21
C TYR A 226 19.77 -20.06 15.79
N VAL A 227 19.22 -20.66 16.84
CA VAL A 227 19.78 -21.88 17.46
C VAL A 227 19.75 -23.06 16.50
N GLU A 228 18.59 -23.31 15.83
CA GLU A 228 18.42 -24.39 14.86
C GLU A 228 19.40 -24.29 13.67
N SER A 229 19.74 -23.09 13.23
CA SER A 229 20.60 -22.86 12.06
C SER A 229 22.04 -22.51 12.39
N ASN A 230 22.46 -22.70 13.64
CA ASN A 230 23.81 -22.30 14.09
C ASN A 230 24.92 -23.01 13.34
N ASP A 231 24.74 -24.27 12.96
CA ASP A 231 25.75 -25.07 12.24
C ASP A 231 26.04 -24.51 10.85
N VAL A 232 25.01 -23.97 10.17
CA VAL A 232 25.10 -23.40 8.83
C VAL A 232 25.22 -21.87 8.83
N LYS A 233 25.24 -21.24 10.02
CA LYS A 233 25.25 -19.77 10.17
C LYS A 233 24.13 -19.10 9.40
N GLY A 234 22.92 -19.65 9.49
CA GLY A 234 21.75 -19.17 8.80
C GLY A 234 21.43 -17.69 9.10
N THR A 235 21.03 -16.94 8.07
CA THR A 235 20.58 -15.56 8.22
C THR A 235 19.06 -15.47 8.23
N GLN A 236 18.53 -14.49 8.95
CA GLN A 236 17.11 -14.25 9.07
C GLN A 236 16.78 -12.82 8.65
N LEU A 237 15.62 -12.63 8.00
CA LEU A 237 15.08 -11.33 7.66
C LEU A 237 13.78 -11.13 8.44
N ILE A 238 13.73 -10.08 9.25
CA ILE A 238 12.54 -9.68 9.99
C ILE A 238 12.01 -8.38 9.39
N PHE A 239 10.77 -8.41 8.91
CA PHE A 239 10.13 -7.25 8.32
C PHE A 239 9.14 -6.64 9.30
N CYS A 240 9.37 -5.38 9.66
CA CYS A 240 8.48 -4.56 10.47
C CYS A 240 8.42 -3.16 9.87
N ASP A 241 7.25 -2.75 9.40
CA ASP A 241 7.03 -1.46 8.73
C ASP A 241 6.44 -0.37 9.64
N LEU A 242 6.19 -0.72 10.91
CA LEU A 242 5.66 0.19 11.91
C LEU A 242 6.69 0.45 13.01
N SER A 243 6.70 1.70 13.49
CA SER A 243 7.50 2.10 14.67
C SER A 243 9.00 1.81 14.53
N THR A 244 9.51 1.90 13.30
CA THR A 244 10.96 1.88 13.10
C THR A 244 11.60 3.05 13.82
N PRO A 245 12.69 2.83 14.59
CA PRO A 245 13.40 3.92 15.25
C PRO A 245 13.79 4.99 14.23
N LYS A 246 13.43 6.23 14.50
CA LYS A 246 14.02 7.36 13.78
C LYS A 246 15.47 7.46 14.27
N GLY A 247 16.43 7.56 13.35
CA GLY A 247 17.80 7.87 13.72
C GLY A 247 17.80 9.13 14.58
N LYS A 248 18.44 9.08 15.74
CA LYS A 248 18.68 10.30 16.52
C LYS A 248 19.50 11.21 15.65
N SER A 249 19.14 12.50 15.57
CA SER A 249 20.01 13.50 14.98
C SER A 249 21.30 13.55 15.82
N ASP A 250 22.43 13.81 15.20
CA ASP A 250 23.75 13.86 15.86
C ASP A 250 23.76 14.75 17.13
N ASN A 251 22.79 15.66 17.28
CA ASN A 251 22.60 16.51 18.46
C ASN A 251 21.90 15.81 19.64
N GLU A 252 21.22 14.70 19.43
CA GLU A 252 20.54 13.92 20.50
C GLU A 252 21.41 12.77 21.02
N LEU A 253 22.58 12.52 20.42
CA LEU A 253 23.56 11.53 20.87
C LEU A 253 24.60 12.14 21.83
N ALA A 254 24.56 13.45 22.07
CA ALA A 254 25.51 14.20 22.91
C ALA A 254 24.98 14.51 24.34
N GLU A 255 23.77 14.07 24.70
CA GLU A 255 23.22 14.06 26.06
C GLU A 255 23.10 12.60 26.56
#